data_5aba80978e8d38083b6796f6731af222
#
_entry.id   5aba80978e8d38083b6796f6731af222
#
_cell.length_a   1.000
_cell.length_b   1.000
_cell.length_c   1.000
_cell.angle_alpha   90.00
_cell.angle_beta   90.00
_cell.angle_gamma   90.00
#
_symmetry.space_group_name_H-M   'P 1'
#
loop_
_entity.id
_entity.type
_entity.pdbx_description
1 polymer ?
#
loop_
_entity_poly.entity_id
_entity_poly.type
_entity_poly.pdbx_seq_one_letter_code
_entity_poly.pdbx_strand_id
1 'polypeptide(L)'
;MAHSYYGFSGGAKCILPGVSSLRTIMRNHSFTTTTEFNMGNPHTLMRSDAEQAARMMGLDFKVDAILNGHAEICNLFAGDFEAEERQAAAYAAEHYAAKFVPDCDIVIANNYFKPAEANCAYTPEVIASLKDGGSFVLAANSPFGPCVHFLYDKWGHSAPGGMMWSGCYTKGKNMAHAVVFAEHTVKGMRDPWYIDEHSGAEYVKTWNDALRILDDGTPKKVVLYPNAECQVLDNSKDFYKR
;
A
#
# COMPACT_ATOMS: atom_id res chain seq x y z
N MET A 1 -11.35 4.32 5.64
CA MET A 1 -10.16 3.50 5.95
C MET A 1 -9.62 2.95 4.64
N ALA A 2 -8.57 3.55 4.10
CA ALA A 2 -8.25 3.38 2.68
C ALA A 2 -7.03 2.49 2.37
N HIS A 3 -6.25 2.03 3.31
CA HIS A 3 -5.20 1.04 3.06
C HIS A 3 -5.07 0.09 4.26
N SER A 4 -4.72 -1.14 3.96
CA SER A 4 -4.70 -2.24 4.94
C SER A 4 -3.47 -2.26 5.86
N TYR A 5 -2.44 -1.45 5.58
CA TYR A 5 -1.23 -1.38 6.38
C TYR A 5 -1.50 -0.99 7.85
N TYR A 6 -0.99 -1.79 8.79
CA TYR A 6 -1.13 -1.58 10.24
C TYR A 6 -2.57 -1.47 10.71
N GLY A 7 -3.42 -2.38 10.27
CA GLY A 7 -4.80 -2.46 10.70
C GLY A 7 -5.70 -1.37 10.12
N PHE A 8 -5.47 -1.03 8.86
CA PHE A 8 -6.16 0.03 8.14
C PHE A 8 -5.81 1.45 8.64
N SER A 9 -6.21 2.45 7.89
CA SER A 9 -6.18 3.84 8.34
C SER A 9 -7.39 4.15 9.21
N GLY A 10 -7.29 5.17 10.03
CA GLY A 10 -8.35 5.55 10.96
C GLY A 10 -7.93 5.46 12.42
N GLY A 11 -8.88 5.61 13.34
CA GLY A 11 -8.65 5.59 14.76
C GLY A 11 -7.54 6.56 15.20
N ALA A 12 -6.63 6.09 16.03
CA ALA A 12 -5.49 6.85 16.55
C ALA A 12 -4.50 7.36 15.50
N LYS A 13 -4.55 6.83 14.25
CA LYS A 13 -3.61 7.27 13.17
C LYS A 13 -3.80 8.73 12.77
N CYS A 14 -4.92 9.36 13.08
CA CYS A 14 -5.10 10.81 12.90
C CYS A 14 -4.15 11.64 13.79
N ILE A 15 -3.75 11.11 14.93
CA ILE A 15 -2.79 11.73 15.86
C ILE A 15 -1.36 11.31 15.52
N LEU A 16 -1.09 10.00 15.48
CA LEU A 16 0.20 9.45 15.13
C LEU A 16 0.03 8.37 14.03
N PRO A 17 0.47 8.64 12.79
CA PRO A 17 1.38 9.71 12.36
C PRO A 17 0.73 11.07 12.02
N GLY A 18 -0.59 11.19 11.93
CA GLY A 18 -1.32 12.26 11.26
C GLY A 18 -0.85 13.68 11.55
N VAL A 19 -0.82 14.10 12.82
CA VAL A 19 -0.42 15.48 13.22
C VAL A 19 0.83 15.50 14.08
N SER A 20 1.57 14.40 14.14
CA SER A 20 2.78 14.27 14.94
C SER A 20 4.02 14.84 14.24
N SER A 21 5.06 15.13 15.01
CA SER A 21 6.35 15.56 14.47
C SER A 21 7.00 14.43 13.65
N LEU A 22 7.82 14.78 12.66
CA LEU A 22 8.57 13.82 11.85
C LEU A 22 9.40 12.85 12.73
N ARG A 23 10.03 13.34 13.80
CA ARG A 23 10.79 12.51 14.73
C ARG A 23 9.93 11.46 15.43
N THR A 24 8.71 11.83 15.84
CA THR A 24 7.74 10.91 16.45
C THR A 24 7.25 9.89 15.43
N ILE A 25 6.96 10.34 14.21
CA ILE A 25 6.56 9.46 13.10
C ILE A 25 7.65 8.42 12.81
N MET A 26 8.91 8.84 12.71
CA MET A 26 10.04 7.92 12.48
C MET A 26 10.15 6.88 13.59
N ARG A 27 10.01 7.30 14.86
CA ARG A 27 10.05 6.36 15.99
C ARG A 27 8.93 5.32 15.89
N ASN A 28 7.70 5.76 15.64
CA ASN A 28 6.56 4.87 15.45
C ASN A 28 6.78 3.89 14.28
N HIS A 29 7.21 4.39 13.13
CA HIS A 29 7.46 3.58 11.95
C HIS A 29 8.67 2.64 12.09
N SER A 30 9.59 2.87 13.02
CA SER A 30 10.68 1.94 13.29
C SER A 30 10.20 0.58 13.82
N PHE A 31 9.00 0.50 14.36
CA PHE A 31 8.40 -0.77 14.79
C PHE A 31 8.07 -1.70 13.62
N THR A 32 8.03 -1.21 12.39
CA THR A 32 7.82 -2.04 11.20
C THR A 32 8.93 -3.06 10.99
N THR A 33 10.15 -2.77 11.47
CA THR A 33 11.32 -3.64 11.33
C THR A 33 11.45 -4.67 12.43
N THR A 34 10.72 -4.49 13.55
CA THR A 34 10.83 -5.31 14.76
C THR A 34 9.59 -6.11 15.07
N THR A 35 8.49 -5.85 14.37
CA THR A 35 7.19 -6.45 14.65
C THR A 35 6.58 -7.05 13.40
N GLU A 36 5.64 -7.94 13.61
CA GLU A 36 4.83 -8.50 12.54
C GLU A 36 4.16 -7.38 11.75
N PHE A 37 4.68 -7.13 10.56
CA PHE A 37 3.98 -6.33 9.58
C PHE A 37 2.75 -7.12 9.15
N ASN A 38 1.58 -6.53 9.26
CA ASN A 38 0.37 -7.27 8.96
C ASN A 38 -0.65 -6.36 8.27
N MET A 39 -1.07 -6.80 7.10
CA MET A 39 -2.18 -6.21 6.38
C MET A 39 -3.48 -6.50 7.14
N GLY A 40 -4.24 -5.47 7.43
CA GLY A 40 -5.52 -5.60 8.12
C GLY A 40 -5.46 -5.96 9.62
N ASN A 41 -4.26 -6.11 10.22
CA ASN A 41 -4.14 -6.41 11.65
C ASN A 41 -4.05 -5.13 12.50
N PRO A 42 -5.06 -4.81 13.31
CA PRO A 42 -5.04 -3.65 14.21
C PRO A 42 -4.22 -3.88 15.50
N HIS A 43 -3.70 -5.09 15.73
CA HIS A 43 -3.00 -5.48 16.95
C HIS A 43 -1.47 -5.51 16.75
N THR A 44 -0.89 -4.39 16.33
CA THR A 44 0.55 -4.25 16.14
C THR A 44 1.16 -3.29 17.16
N LEU A 45 2.46 -3.38 17.43
CA LEU A 45 3.14 -2.40 18.30
C LEU A 45 3.03 -0.98 17.76
N MET A 46 3.11 -0.83 16.44
CA MET A 46 2.95 0.48 15.79
C MET A 46 1.57 1.08 16.06
N ARG A 47 0.50 0.27 16.00
CA ARG A 47 -0.86 0.71 16.33
C ARG A 47 -0.99 1.03 17.81
N SER A 48 -0.48 0.19 18.69
CA SER A 48 -0.51 0.40 20.14
C SER A 48 0.20 1.70 20.58
N ASP A 49 1.35 2.03 19.95
CA ASP A 49 2.06 3.29 20.16
C ASP A 49 1.22 4.50 19.71
N ALA A 50 0.53 4.38 18.57
CA ALA A 50 -0.38 5.42 18.08
C ALA A 50 -1.58 5.63 19.03
N GLU A 51 -2.15 4.55 19.54
CA GLU A 51 -3.25 4.60 20.52
C GLU A 51 -2.80 5.27 21.83
N GLN A 52 -1.60 4.95 22.30
CA GLN A 52 -1.04 5.63 23.49
C GLN A 52 -0.87 7.12 23.24
N ALA A 53 -0.37 7.53 22.08
CA ALA A 53 -0.25 8.94 21.72
C ALA A 53 -1.62 9.64 21.67
N ALA A 54 -2.63 8.98 21.12
CA ALA A 54 -3.99 9.52 21.07
C ALA A 54 -4.61 9.70 22.47
N ARG A 55 -4.41 8.74 23.38
CA ARG A 55 -4.83 8.87 24.79
C ARG A 55 -4.13 10.04 25.48
N MET A 56 -2.83 10.21 25.27
CA MET A 56 -2.07 11.33 25.85
C MET A 56 -2.55 12.69 25.33
N MET A 57 -3.03 12.75 24.09
CA MET A 57 -3.59 13.96 23.48
C MET A 57 -5.05 14.23 23.89
N GLY A 58 -5.72 13.28 24.52
CA GLY A 58 -7.12 13.40 24.91
C GLY A 58 -8.08 13.26 23.73
N LEU A 59 -7.85 12.30 22.84
CA LEU A 59 -8.79 11.98 21.78
C LEU A 59 -9.98 11.19 22.34
N ASP A 60 -11.10 11.86 22.58
CA ASP A 60 -12.28 11.26 23.19
C ASP A 60 -13.23 10.59 22.19
N PHE A 61 -13.32 11.16 20.98
CA PHE A 61 -14.32 10.74 19.99
C PHE A 61 -13.77 10.78 18.56
N LYS A 62 -14.10 9.77 17.80
CA LYS A 62 -13.67 9.63 16.40
C LYS A 62 -14.84 9.19 15.51
N VAL A 63 -14.77 9.56 14.24
CA VAL A 63 -15.64 9.06 13.17
C VAL A 63 -14.77 8.55 12.04
N ASP A 64 -14.97 7.32 11.63
CA ASP A 64 -14.30 6.71 10.48
C ASP A 64 -15.31 6.18 9.46
N ALA A 65 -14.94 6.23 8.18
CA ALA A 65 -15.75 5.77 7.06
C ALA A 65 -15.07 4.63 6.31
N ILE A 66 -15.87 3.69 5.86
CA ILE A 66 -15.48 2.68 4.88
C ILE A 66 -16.03 3.09 3.52
N LEU A 67 -15.21 3.05 2.49
CA LEU A 67 -15.56 3.47 1.14
C LEU A 67 -15.63 2.27 0.19
N ASN A 68 -16.49 2.39 -0.83
CA ASN A 68 -16.51 1.45 -1.97
C ASN A 68 -15.57 1.91 -3.10
N GLY A 69 -15.52 1.15 -4.20
CA GLY A 69 -14.70 1.45 -5.37
C GLY A 69 -15.06 2.74 -6.12
N HIS A 70 -16.17 3.39 -5.78
CA HIS A 70 -16.58 4.70 -6.30
C HIS A 70 -16.30 5.86 -5.31
N ALA A 71 -15.56 5.58 -4.24
CA ALA A 71 -15.30 6.49 -3.13
C ALA A 71 -16.57 6.96 -2.38
N GLU A 72 -17.65 6.18 -2.45
CA GLU A 72 -18.89 6.42 -1.70
C GLU A 72 -18.79 5.74 -0.33
N ILE A 73 -19.41 6.37 0.68
CA ILE A 73 -19.44 5.83 2.04
C ILE A 73 -20.37 4.62 2.10
N CYS A 74 -19.80 3.45 2.39
CA CYS A 74 -20.54 2.22 2.64
C CYS A 74 -21.00 2.08 4.07
N ASN A 75 -20.16 2.52 5.02
CA ASN A 75 -20.46 2.45 6.43
C ASN A 75 -19.72 3.54 7.20
N LEU A 76 -20.29 3.93 8.35
CA LEU A 76 -19.72 4.89 9.30
C LEU A 76 -19.61 4.24 10.67
N PHE A 77 -18.48 4.46 11.31
CA PHE A 77 -18.22 4.07 12.69
C PHE A 77 -17.93 5.32 13.50
N ALA A 78 -18.47 5.41 14.70
CA ALA A 78 -18.32 6.61 15.53
C ALA A 78 -18.37 6.24 17.02
N GLY A 79 -17.49 6.83 17.82
CA GLY A 79 -17.45 6.59 19.25
C GLY A 79 -16.07 6.83 19.86
N ASP A 80 -15.77 6.15 20.94
CA ASP A 80 -14.43 6.04 21.49
C ASP A 80 -13.48 5.56 20.39
N PHE A 81 -12.35 6.24 20.25
CA PHE A 81 -11.47 6.07 19.09
C PHE A 81 -10.85 4.66 18.97
N GLU A 82 -10.72 3.92 20.06
CA GLU A 82 -10.25 2.54 20.02
C GLU A 82 -11.39 1.55 19.72
N ALA A 83 -12.54 1.73 20.36
CA ALA A 83 -13.67 0.86 20.18
C ALA A 83 -14.27 0.97 18.78
N GLU A 84 -14.41 2.19 18.25
CA GLU A 84 -14.89 2.39 16.89
C GLU A 84 -13.92 1.85 15.84
N GLU A 85 -12.60 2.06 16.04
CA GLU A 85 -11.58 1.58 15.11
C GLU A 85 -11.54 0.05 15.04
N ARG A 86 -11.67 -0.65 16.17
CA ARG A 86 -11.74 -2.12 16.18
C ARG A 86 -12.93 -2.66 15.38
N GLN A 87 -14.08 -2.01 15.48
CA GLN A 87 -15.26 -2.37 14.70
C GLN A 87 -15.09 -2.03 13.23
N ALA A 88 -14.55 -0.85 12.94
CA ALA A 88 -14.29 -0.41 11.57
C ALA A 88 -13.23 -1.29 10.88
N ALA A 89 -12.17 -1.67 11.58
CA ALA A 89 -11.12 -2.56 11.05
C ALA A 89 -11.67 -3.97 10.78
N ALA A 90 -12.50 -4.51 11.67
CA ALA A 90 -13.15 -5.82 11.44
C ALA A 90 -14.05 -5.77 10.19
N TYR A 91 -14.88 -4.75 10.06
CA TYR A 91 -15.71 -4.57 8.87
C TYR A 91 -14.87 -4.37 7.61
N ALA A 92 -13.79 -3.57 7.67
CA ALA A 92 -12.89 -3.34 6.56
C ALA A 92 -12.19 -4.63 6.11
N ALA A 93 -11.80 -5.50 7.04
CA ALA A 93 -11.17 -6.78 6.73
C ALA A 93 -12.10 -7.71 5.93
N GLU A 94 -13.40 -7.68 6.21
CA GLU A 94 -14.40 -8.41 5.43
C GLU A 94 -14.71 -7.72 4.10
N HIS A 95 -14.89 -6.40 4.14
CA HIS A 95 -15.27 -5.60 2.98
C HIS A 95 -14.18 -5.56 1.89
N TYR A 96 -12.92 -5.51 2.30
CA TYR A 96 -11.76 -5.50 1.40
C TYR A 96 -11.11 -6.88 1.23
N ALA A 97 -11.73 -7.94 1.75
CA ALA A 97 -11.22 -9.29 1.55
C ALA A 97 -11.16 -9.65 0.06
N ALA A 98 -10.06 -10.27 -0.34
CA ALA A 98 -9.88 -10.74 -1.69
C ALA A 98 -9.22 -12.12 -1.70
N LYS A 99 -9.55 -12.88 -2.75
CA LYS A 99 -9.01 -14.23 -2.91
C LYS A 99 -7.62 -14.17 -3.52
N PHE A 100 -6.67 -14.86 -2.89
CA PHE A 100 -5.38 -15.15 -3.48
C PHE A 100 -5.52 -16.11 -4.67
N VAL A 101 -4.84 -15.81 -5.77
CA VAL A 101 -4.82 -16.64 -6.98
C VAL A 101 -3.37 -16.95 -7.34
N PRO A 102 -2.86 -18.16 -7.05
CA PRO A 102 -1.48 -18.53 -7.32
C PRO A 102 -1.23 -18.85 -8.81
N ASP A 103 0.05 -18.97 -9.15
CA ASP A 103 0.54 -19.45 -10.45
C ASP A 103 0.00 -18.69 -11.67
N CYS A 104 -0.05 -17.36 -11.55
CA CYS A 104 -0.49 -16.49 -12.64
C CYS A 104 0.67 -16.12 -13.57
N ASP A 105 0.38 -16.11 -14.88
CA ASP A 105 1.30 -15.59 -15.88
C ASP A 105 1.46 -14.08 -15.77
N ILE A 106 0.36 -13.38 -15.45
CA ILE A 106 0.32 -11.94 -15.31
C ILE A 106 -0.46 -11.57 -14.05
N VAL A 107 0.12 -10.72 -13.22
CA VAL A 107 -0.54 -10.09 -12.08
C VAL A 107 -0.68 -8.61 -12.35
N ILE A 108 -1.90 -8.10 -12.31
CA ILE A 108 -2.20 -6.67 -12.45
C ILE A 108 -2.65 -6.14 -11.09
N ALA A 109 -1.84 -5.30 -10.49
CA ALA A 109 -2.14 -4.63 -9.23
C ALA A 109 -2.50 -3.16 -9.50
N ASN A 110 -3.77 -2.81 -9.32
CA ASN A 110 -4.24 -1.44 -9.51
C ASN A 110 -4.23 -0.69 -8.18
N ASN A 111 -3.64 0.50 -8.18
CA ASN A 111 -3.55 1.39 -7.03
C ASN A 111 -4.55 2.55 -7.17
N TYR A 112 -5.84 2.24 -7.07
CA TYR A 112 -6.91 3.19 -7.34
C TYR A 112 -7.17 4.16 -6.20
N PHE A 113 -7.25 3.69 -4.95
CA PHE A 113 -7.58 4.54 -3.79
C PHE A 113 -6.44 5.44 -3.34
N LYS A 114 -5.20 5.02 -3.56
CA LYS A 114 -4.00 5.79 -3.17
C LYS A 114 -3.03 5.94 -4.35
N PRO A 115 -3.46 6.52 -5.45
CA PRO A 115 -2.63 6.58 -6.66
C PRO A 115 -1.31 7.32 -6.45
N ALA A 116 -1.25 8.20 -5.44
CA ALA A 116 -0.03 8.90 -5.06
C ALA A 116 0.96 8.07 -4.23
N GLU A 117 0.59 6.86 -3.80
CA GLU A 117 1.44 5.91 -3.05
C GLU A 117 1.42 4.54 -3.74
N ALA A 118 1.94 4.49 -4.96
CA ALA A 118 1.83 3.31 -5.84
C ALA A 118 2.45 2.03 -5.27
N ASN A 119 3.47 2.17 -4.43
CA ASN A 119 4.12 1.05 -3.73
C ASN A 119 3.16 0.25 -2.83
N CYS A 120 2.06 0.84 -2.39
CA CYS A 120 1.05 0.15 -1.58
C CYS A 120 0.39 -1.02 -2.32
N ALA A 121 0.46 -1.07 -3.64
CA ALA A 121 -0.03 -2.17 -4.47
C ALA A 121 1.06 -3.19 -4.85
N TYR A 122 2.33 -2.93 -4.54
CA TYR A 122 3.47 -3.82 -4.82
C TYR A 122 3.89 -4.55 -3.55
N THR A 123 3.06 -5.44 -3.07
CA THR A 123 3.21 -6.14 -1.79
C THR A 123 3.60 -7.61 -1.97
N PRO A 124 4.28 -8.23 -0.99
CA PRO A 124 4.70 -9.63 -1.10
C PRO A 124 3.56 -10.61 -1.40
N GLU A 125 2.39 -10.44 -0.77
CA GLU A 125 1.23 -11.30 -0.97
C GLU A 125 0.64 -11.16 -2.38
N VAL A 126 0.63 -9.96 -2.94
CA VAL A 126 0.18 -9.72 -4.31
C VAL A 126 1.19 -10.30 -5.32
N ILE A 127 2.48 -10.08 -5.08
CA ILE A 127 3.57 -10.62 -5.90
C ILE A 127 3.58 -12.16 -5.90
N ALA A 128 3.23 -12.78 -4.77
CA ALA A 128 3.18 -14.25 -4.65
C ALA A 128 2.13 -14.90 -5.57
N SER A 129 1.19 -14.14 -6.12
CA SER A 129 0.28 -14.63 -7.15
C SER A 129 0.99 -14.97 -8.47
N LEU A 130 2.20 -14.44 -8.66
CA LEU A 130 2.96 -14.60 -9.89
C LEU A 130 3.73 -15.93 -9.88
N LYS A 131 3.69 -16.65 -11.00
CA LYS A 131 4.60 -17.79 -11.23
C LYS A 131 6.01 -17.30 -11.56
N ASP A 132 7.00 -18.17 -11.44
CA ASP A 132 8.36 -17.90 -11.93
C ASP A 132 8.34 -17.58 -13.43
N GLY A 133 8.99 -16.50 -13.83
CA GLY A 133 8.99 -16.01 -15.20
C GLY A 133 7.70 -15.29 -15.62
N GLY A 134 6.79 -15.05 -14.71
CA GLY A 134 5.58 -14.26 -14.98
C GLY A 134 5.86 -12.75 -15.01
N SER A 135 4.84 -11.97 -15.37
CA SER A 135 4.93 -10.52 -15.55
C SER A 135 4.01 -9.78 -14.55
N PHE A 136 4.56 -8.75 -13.91
CA PHE A 136 3.81 -7.91 -12.97
C PHE A 136 3.47 -6.57 -13.60
N VAL A 137 2.25 -6.10 -13.40
CA VAL A 137 1.80 -4.76 -13.83
C VAL A 137 1.36 -3.97 -12.62
N LEU A 138 2.05 -2.87 -12.35
CA LEU A 138 1.62 -1.86 -11.41
C LEU A 138 0.84 -0.79 -12.16
N ALA A 139 -0.49 -0.77 -12.00
CA ALA A 139 -1.33 0.25 -12.58
C ALA A 139 -1.55 1.37 -11.54
N ALA A 140 -0.95 2.53 -11.79
CA ALA A 140 -1.01 3.67 -10.86
C ALA A 140 -1.02 4.98 -11.65
N ASN A 141 -2.17 5.65 -11.65
CA ASN A 141 -2.34 6.89 -12.39
C ASN A 141 -2.61 8.06 -11.45
N SER A 142 -1.55 8.78 -11.08
CA SER A 142 -1.64 9.97 -10.23
C SER A 142 -1.42 11.24 -11.03
N PRO A 143 -2.48 11.96 -11.41
CA PRO A 143 -2.38 13.21 -12.20
C PRO A 143 -1.57 14.29 -11.49
N PHE A 144 -1.55 14.28 -10.17
CA PHE A 144 -0.83 15.25 -9.34
C PHE A 144 0.57 14.77 -8.91
N GLY A 145 1.00 13.61 -9.41
CA GLY A 145 2.24 12.96 -9.01
C GLY A 145 2.14 12.23 -7.67
N PRO A 146 3.23 11.59 -7.23
CA PRO A 146 3.30 10.92 -5.95
C PRO A 146 3.23 11.91 -4.79
N CYS A 147 2.74 11.47 -3.63
CA CYS A 147 2.73 12.30 -2.43
C CYS A 147 4.15 12.54 -1.90
N VAL A 148 4.36 13.69 -1.28
CA VAL A 148 5.59 13.97 -0.53
C VAL A 148 5.55 13.23 0.79
N HIS A 149 6.56 12.43 1.06
CA HIS A 149 6.65 11.66 2.29
C HIS A 149 8.07 11.73 2.87
N PHE A 150 8.21 12.41 4.00
CA PHE A 150 9.51 12.69 4.60
C PHE A 150 10.27 11.47 5.14
N LEU A 151 9.66 10.30 5.19
CA LEU A 151 10.33 9.04 5.52
C LEU A 151 11.05 8.41 4.33
N TYR A 152 10.80 8.90 3.12
CA TYR A 152 11.39 8.36 1.90
C TYR A 152 12.47 9.29 1.34
N ASP A 153 13.63 8.72 1.04
CA ASP A 153 14.76 9.24 0.28
C ASP A 153 14.78 10.77 0.11
N LYS A 154 14.71 11.27 -1.12
CA LYS A 154 14.82 12.71 -1.44
C LYS A 154 13.77 13.60 -0.74
N TRP A 155 12.61 13.06 -0.41
CA TRP A 155 11.57 13.81 0.31
C TRP A 155 11.96 14.13 1.74
N GLY A 156 12.74 13.24 2.38
CA GLY A 156 13.25 13.42 3.74
C GLY A 156 14.60 14.12 3.80
N HIS A 157 15.26 14.36 2.67
CA HIS A 157 16.63 14.82 2.61
C HIS A 157 16.90 16.13 3.37
N SER A 158 16.00 17.08 3.30
CA SER A 158 16.13 18.39 3.98
C SER A 158 15.48 18.46 5.35
N ALA A 159 14.81 17.41 5.80
CA ALA A 159 14.13 17.38 7.09
C ALA A 159 14.98 16.64 8.14
N PRO A 160 15.27 17.25 9.32
CA PRO A 160 15.98 16.57 10.41
C PRO A 160 15.26 15.28 10.80
N GLY A 161 15.96 14.13 10.69
CA GLY A 161 15.40 12.83 10.96
C GLY A 161 14.52 12.25 9.83
N GLY A 162 14.49 12.85 8.65
CA GLY A 162 13.90 12.26 7.46
C GLY A 162 14.73 11.10 6.89
N MET A 163 14.33 10.60 5.74
CA MET A 163 15.02 9.50 5.04
C MET A 163 15.15 8.22 5.86
N MET A 164 14.06 7.79 6.48
CA MET A 164 14.04 6.50 7.19
C MET A 164 14.25 5.31 6.22
N TRP A 165 13.70 5.43 5.01
CA TRP A 165 13.83 4.45 3.95
C TRP A 165 14.53 5.08 2.75
N SER A 166 15.63 4.46 2.35
CA SER A 166 16.36 4.80 1.14
C SER A 166 16.16 3.72 0.08
N GLY A 167 16.17 4.13 -1.17
CA GLY A 167 16.00 3.26 -2.33
C GLY A 167 14.54 3.11 -2.77
N CYS A 168 14.38 2.40 -3.86
CA CYS A 168 13.11 2.16 -4.52
C CYS A 168 12.78 0.67 -4.51
N TYR A 169 11.53 0.37 -4.80
CA TYR A 169 11.12 -0.99 -5.09
C TYR A 169 11.79 -1.46 -6.39
N THR A 170 12.34 -2.65 -6.38
CA THR A 170 13.05 -3.20 -7.54
C THR A 170 12.21 -4.30 -8.20
N LYS A 171 12.41 -4.48 -9.52
CA LYS A 171 11.85 -5.62 -10.23
C LYS A 171 12.31 -6.92 -9.56
N GLY A 172 11.39 -7.81 -9.27
CA GLY A 172 11.70 -9.13 -8.72
C GLY A 172 12.58 -9.95 -9.68
N LYS A 173 13.56 -10.66 -9.13
CA LYS A 173 14.55 -11.43 -9.93
C LYS A 173 13.91 -12.47 -10.85
N ASN A 174 12.80 -13.05 -10.43
CA ASN A 174 12.10 -14.11 -11.17
C ASN A 174 10.99 -13.56 -12.08
N MET A 175 10.87 -12.24 -12.24
CA MET A 175 9.88 -11.63 -13.12
C MET A 175 10.45 -11.48 -14.54
N ALA A 176 9.70 -11.88 -15.56
CA ALA A 176 10.01 -11.56 -16.94
C ALA A 176 9.91 -10.05 -17.15
N HIS A 177 8.77 -9.49 -16.82
CA HIS A 177 8.50 -8.05 -16.94
C HIS A 177 7.96 -7.49 -15.63
N ALA A 178 8.34 -6.23 -15.33
CA ALA A 178 7.70 -5.39 -14.31
C ALA A 178 7.26 -4.10 -14.99
N VAL A 179 6.00 -4.04 -15.36
CA VAL A 179 5.43 -2.92 -16.11
C VAL A 179 4.80 -1.93 -15.15
N VAL A 180 5.20 -0.68 -15.23
CA VAL A 180 4.53 0.44 -14.54
C VAL A 180 3.65 1.16 -15.55
N PHE A 181 2.36 0.90 -15.48
CA PHE A 181 1.37 1.60 -16.28
C PHE A 181 0.89 2.85 -15.55
N ALA A 182 1.38 4.00 -15.99
CA ALA A 182 1.03 5.29 -15.40
C ALA A 182 1.09 6.41 -16.46
N GLU A 183 -0.06 6.93 -16.82
CA GLU A 183 -0.20 7.99 -17.82
C GLU A 183 0.53 9.28 -17.39
N HIS A 184 0.50 9.60 -16.10
CA HIS A 184 0.97 10.86 -15.52
C HIS A 184 2.25 10.72 -14.68
N THR A 185 3.22 9.92 -15.11
CA THR A 185 4.51 9.86 -14.41
C THR A 185 5.33 11.11 -14.59
N VAL A 186 5.87 11.66 -13.51
CA VAL A 186 6.81 12.76 -13.52
C VAL A 186 8.22 12.20 -13.40
N LYS A 187 9.09 12.54 -14.37
CA LYS A 187 10.50 12.14 -14.35
C LYS A 187 11.17 12.66 -13.07
N GLY A 188 11.91 11.80 -12.39
CA GLY A 188 12.59 12.14 -11.13
C GLY A 188 11.70 12.02 -9.88
N MET A 189 10.41 11.75 -10.02
CA MET A 189 9.50 11.44 -8.90
C MET A 189 9.09 9.97 -8.84
N ARG A 190 9.68 9.12 -9.68
CA ARG A 190 9.32 7.71 -9.82
C ARG A 190 9.83 6.87 -8.66
N ASP A 191 11.05 7.16 -8.21
CA ASP A 191 11.84 6.25 -7.40
C ASP A 191 11.20 5.85 -6.07
N PRO A 192 10.74 6.68 -5.15
CA PRO A 192 10.28 6.17 -3.85
C PRO A 192 8.92 5.45 -3.88
N TRP A 193 8.12 5.66 -4.95
CA TRP A 193 6.73 5.21 -5.00
C TRP A 193 6.44 4.14 -6.05
N TYR A 194 7.35 3.95 -6.99
CA TYR A 194 7.19 3.01 -8.09
C TYR A 194 8.31 1.96 -8.09
N ILE A 195 8.32 1.11 -9.09
CA ILE A 195 9.40 0.14 -9.30
C ILE A 195 10.51 0.85 -10.08
N ASP A 196 11.75 0.76 -9.58
CA ASP A 196 12.91 1.42 -10.16
C ASP A 196 13.14 1.02 -11.63
N GLU A 197 13.20 2.03 -12.51
CA GLU A 197 13.49 1.81 -13.91
C GLU A 197 14.90 1.19 -14.15
N HIS A 198 15.87 1.50 -13.28
CA HIS A 198 17.21 0.92 -13.35
C HIS A 198 17.28 -0.54 -12.93
N SER A 199 16.23 -1.04 -12.26
CA SER A 199 16.08 -2.47 -11.97
C SER A 199 15.52 -3.26 -13.17
N GLY A 200 15.20 -2.58 -14.28
CA GLY A 200 14.60 -3.16 -15.47
C GLY A 200 13.08 -3.12 -15.48
N ALA A 201 12.47 -2.21 -14.73
CA ALA A 201 11.04 -1.92 -14.84
C ALA A 201 10.75 -1.08 -16.10
N GLU A 202 9.64 -1.39 -16.75
CA GLU A 202 9.22 -0.82 -18.02
C GLU A 202 8.06 0.15 -17.79
N TYR A 203 8.27 1.44 -18.07
CA TYR A 203 7.26 2.47 -17.87
C TYR A 203 6.48 2.75 -19.14
N VAL A 204 5.17 2.58 -19.08
CA VAL A 204 4.25 2.80 -20.20
C VAL A 204 3.13 3.77 -19.83
N LYS A 205 2.67 4.53 -20.82
CA LYS A 205 1.61 5.53 -20.65
C LYS A 205 0.24 5.06 -21.15
N THR A 206 0.21 4.07 -22.02
CA THR A 206 -1.03 3.52 -22.57
C THR A 206 -1.12 2.04 -22.28
N TRP A 207 -2.36 1.56 -22.16
CA TRP A 207 -2.59 0.12 -22.00
C TRP A 207 -2.12 -0.68 -23.22
N ASN A 208 -2.24 -0.11 -24.42
CA ASN A 208 -1.74 -0.75 -25.62
C ASN A 208 -0.22 -0.95 -25.59
N ASP A 209 0.54 -0.04 -24.97
CA ASP A 209 1.99 -0.23 -24.80
C ASP A 209 2.29 -1.34 -23.78
N ALA A 210 1.49 -1.44 -22.71
CA ALA A 210 1.59 -2.56 -21.78
C ALA A 210 1.31 -3.90 -22.49
N LEU A 211 0.26 -3.97 -23.32
CA LEU A 211 -0.08 -5.18 -24.06
C LEU A 211 1.04 -5.61 -25.01
N ARG A 212 1.73 -4.69 -25.67
CA ARG A 212 2.87 -5.04 -26.55
C ARG A 212 4.03 -5.71 -25.83
N ILE A 213 4.16 -5.46 -24.51
CA ILE A 213 5.17 -6.10 -23.67
C ILE A 213 4.68 -7.47 -23.17
N LEU A 214 3.40 -7.57 -22.83
CA LEU A 214 2.82 -8.70 -22.11
C LEU A 214 2.26 -9.81 -23.01
N ASP A 215 1.81 -9.44 -24.20
CA ASP A 215 1.12 -10.36 -25.14
C ASP A 215 2.13 -10.95 -26.13
N ASP A 216 2.39 -12.24 -25.99
CA ASP A 216 3.20 -13.03 -26.90
C ASP A 216 2.33 -13.94 -27.85
N GLY A 217 1.02 -13.68 -27.88
CA GLY A 217 0.07 -14.46 -28.69
C GLY A 217 -0.34 -15.80 -28.07
N THR A 218 0.07 -16.10 -26.83
CA THR A 218 -0.33 -17.33 -26.12
C THR A 218 -1.35 -17.05 -25.01
N PRO A 219 -2.27 -17.99 -24.72
CA PRO A 219 -3.20 -17.83 -23.60
C PRO A 219 -2.46 -17.66 -22.27
N LYS A 220 -2.89 -16.69 -21.47
CA LYS A 220 -2.31 -16.37 -20.17
C LYS A 220 -3.34 -16.48 -19.05
N LYS A 221 -2.91 -16.99 -17.90
CA LYS A 221 -3.65 -16.89 -16.65
C LYS A 221 -3.36 -15.52 -16.02
N VAL A 222 -4.37 -14.68 -15.96
CA VAL A 222 -4.26 -13.30 -15.46
C VAL A 222 -5.07 -13.14 -14.19
N VAL A 223 -4.52 -12.50 -13.18
CA VAL A 223 -5.27 -11.99 -12.04
C VAL A 223 -5.19 -10.46 -11.99
N LEU A 224 -6.33 -9.83 -11.75
CA LEU A 224 -6.43 -8.39 -11.50
C LEU A 224 -6.88 -8.17 -10.05
N TYR A 225 -6.08 -7.42 -9.32
CA TYR A 225 -6.44 -6.87 -8.01
C TYR A 225 -6.81 -5.39 -8.19
N PRO A 226 -8.11 -5.06 -8.23
CA PRO A 226 -8.57 -3.73 -8.66
C PRO A 226 -8.25 -2.60 -7.66
N ASN A 227 -8.03 -2.94 -6.40
CA ASN A 227 -7.65 -2.03 -5.33
C ASN A 227 -6.60 -2.69 -4.44
N ALA A 228 -5.47 -3.06 -5.04
CA ALA A 228 -4.44 -3.88 -4.40
C ALA A 228 -3.90 -3.26 -3.09
N GLU A 229 -3.93 -1.93 -2.98
CA GLU A 229 -3.46 -1.18 -1.81
C GLU A 229 -4.35 -1.31 -0.57
N CYS A 230 -5.61 -1.71 -0.72
CA CYS A 230 -6.52 -1.90 0.41
C CYS A 230 -7.07 -3.33 0.53
N GLN A 231 -6.91 -4.16 -0.50
CA GLN A 231 -7.35 -5.54 -0.45
C GLN A 231 -6.51 -6.38 0.53
N VAL A 232 -7.19 -7.20 1.32
CA VAL A 232 -6.57 -8.16 2.23
C VAL A 232 -6.73 -9.54 1.61
N LEU A 233 -5.65 -10.10 1.11
CA LEU A 233 -5.68 -11.41 0.50
C LEU A 233 -5.73 -12.52 1.57
N ASP A 234 -6.42 -13.61 1.30
CA ASP A 234 -6.58 -14.72 2.23
C ASP A 234 -5.26 -15.46 2.56
N ASN A 235 -4.21 -15.26 1.74
CA ASN A 235 -2.84 -15.75 1.99
C ASN A 235 -1.96 -14.77 2.77
N SER A 236 -2.38 -13.55 3.08
CA SER A 236 -1.51 -12.53 3.70
C SER A 236 -0.88 -13.01 5.01
N LYS A 237 -1.59 -13.85 5.77
CA LYS A 237 -1.07 -14.47 7.01
C LYS A 237 0.20 -15.29 6.80
N ASP A 238 0.44 -15.82 5.60
CA ASP A 238 1.57 -16.70 5.32
C ASP A 238 2.88 -15.92 5.16
N PHE A 239 2.79 -14.64 4.76
CA PHE A 239 3.94 -13.75 4.58
C PHE A 239 4.39 -13.04 5.86
N TYR A 240 3.49 -12.92 6.84
CA TYR A 240 3.69 -12.12 8.05
C TYR A 240 3.71 -12.96 9.33
N LYS A 241 3.75 -14.27 9.22
CA LYS A 241 4.01 -15.18 10.35
C LYS A 241 5.50 -15.18 10.66
N ARG A 242 5.88 -14.56 11.73
CA ARG A 242 7.15 -14.79 12.41
C ARG A 242 6.88 -15.21 13.85
#